data_729c75dcaf1c8b3c6aa83f1334ff0d39
#
_entry.id   729c75dcaf1c8b3c6aa83f1334ff0d39
#
_cell.length_a   1.000
_cell.length_b   1.000
_cell.length_c   1.000
_cell.angle_alpha   90.00
_cell.angle_beta   90.00
_cell.angle_gamma   90.00
#
_symmetry.space_group_name_H-M   'P 1'
#
loop_
_entity.id
_entity.type
_entity.pdbx_description
1 polymer ?
#
loop_
_entity_poly.entity_id
_entity_poly.type
_entity_poly.pdbx_seq_one_letter_code
_entity_poly.pdbx_strand_id
1 'polypeptide(L)'
;KIQNNVSIYEGVTLEDDVFCGPSCVFTNVINPRSKIPRKNELKATIVRQGATIGANSTILCGVTIGKFAFVGAGAVVTKDIPDYGLAYGNPAKLHGWMCECGNRLDNDKKCQSCGKTMPIP
;
A
#
# COMPACT_ATOMS: atom_id res chain seq x y z
N LYS A 1 4.49 6.58 10.04
CA LYS A 1 4.58 5.69 11.23
C LYS A 1 4.83 4.27 10.79
N ILE A 2 5.86 3.66 11.31
CA ILE A 2 6.19 2.26 11.04
C ILE A 2 6.03 1.49 12.33
N GLN A 3 5.14 0.51 12.33
CA GLN A 3 4.86 -0.30 13.51
C GLN A 3 5.88 -1.43 13.66
N ASN A 4 5.69 -2.31 14.65
CA ASN A 4 6.64 -3.35 14.99
C ASN A 4 6.80 -4.39 13.87
N ASN A 5 7.99 -4.97 13.77
CA ASN A 5 8.31 -6.07 12.86
C ASN A 5 8.15 -5.73 11.39
N VAL A 6 8.50 -4.50 11.02
CA VAL A 6 8.50 -4.05 9.63
C VAL A 6 9.92 -3.76 9.19
N SER A 7 10.34 -4.34 8.08
CA SER A 7 11.65 -4.07 7.47
C SER A 7 11.44 -3.27 6.19
N ILE A 8 12.13 -2.14 6.10
CA ILE A 8 12.12 -1.29 4.91
C ILE A 8 13.45 -1.52 4.19
N TYR A 9 13.38 -2.18 3.05
CA TYR A 9 14.55 -2.53 2.27
C TYR A 9 14.95 -1.44 1.30
N GLU A 10 16.17 -1.54 0.78
CA GLU A 10 16.61 -0.73 -0.35
C GLU A 10 15.61 -0.87 -1.51
N GLY A 11 15.26 0.25 -2.14
CA GLY A 11 14.28 0.30 -3.22
C GLY A 11 12.85 0.60 -2.78
N VAL A 12 12.57 0.60 -1.47
CA VAL A 12 11.27 0.97 -0.94
C VAL A 12 11.30 2.42 -0.51
N THR A 13 10.39 3.22 -1.05
CA THR A 13 10.22 4.63 -0.69
C THR A 13 8.85 4.83 -0.03
N LEU A 14 8.86 5.38 1.17
CA LEU A 14 7.66 5.78 1.88
C LEU A 14 7.60 7.30 1.91
N GLU A 15 6.57 7.88 1.31
CA GLU A 15 6.36 9.33 1.36
C GLU A 15 5.82 9.76 2.72
N ASP A 16 5.53 11.04 2.89
CA ASP A 16 5.08 11.59 4.17
C ASP A 16 3.75 10.98 4.62
N ASP A 17 3.59 10.85 5.92
CA ASP A 17 2.35 10.42 6.56
C ASP A 17 1.90 9.00 6.20
N VAL A 18 2.80 8.15 5.70
CA VAL A 18 2.50 6.74 5.46
C VAL A 18 2.43 6.00 6.79
N PHE A 19 1.44 5.12 6.92
CA PHE A 19 1.31 4.22 8.05
C PHE A 19 1.58 2.78 7.58
N CYS A 20 2.56 2.13 8.20
CA CYS A 20 2.85 0.71 7.99
C CYS A 20 2.39 -0.07 9.21
N GLY A 21 1.37 -0.88 9.05
CA GLY A 21 0.85 -1.74 10.11
C GLY A 21 1.87 -2.79 10.54
N PRO A 22 1.74 -3.34 11.75
CA PRO A 22 2.72 -4.29 12.27
C PRO A 22 2.82 -5.53 11.38
N SER A 23 4.04 -5.99 11.22
CA SER A 23 4.36 -7.20 10.44
C SER A 23 3.94 -7.14 8.97
N CYS A 24 3.71 -5.98 8.41
CA CYS A 24 3.59 -5.88 6.96
C CYS A 24 4.97 -6.12 6.32
N VAL A 25 4.98 -6.65 5.09
CA VAL A 25 6.19 -7.13 4.44
C VAL A 25 6.34 -6.47 3.08
N PHE A 26 7.53 -5.93 2.84
CA PHE A 26 7.95 -5.49 1.50
C PHE A 26 8.95 -6.48 0.93
N THR A 27 8.92 -6.68 -0.37
CA THR A 27 9.96 -7.41 -1.09
C THR A 27 10.74 -6.44 -1.97
N ASN A 28 11.89 -6.83 -2.48
CA ASN A 28 12.66 -5.96 -3.38
C ASN A 28 13.22 -6.68 -4.60
N VAL A 29 13.03 -7.99 -4.70
CA VAL A 29 13.41 -8.80 -5.86
C VAL A 29 12.27 -9.76 -6.18
N ILE A 30 11.90 -9.86 -7.46
CA ILE A 30 10.76 -10.71 -7.88
C ILE A 30 11.06 -12.20 -7.70
N ASN A 31 12.28 -12.63 -8.00
CA ASN A 31 12.64 -14.05 -8.02
C ASN A 31 13.97 -14.32 -7.31
N PRO A 32 14.00 -14.10 -5.98
CA PRO A 32 15.25 -14.28 -5.23
C PRO A 32 15.73 -15.72 -5.22
N ARG A 33 17.03 -15.87 -5.13
CA ARG A 33 17.69 -17.15 -5.00
C ARG A 33 18.93 -16.96 -4.12
N SER A 34 19.07 -17.73 -3.04
CA SER A 34 20.17 -17.54 -2.07
C SER A 34 21.54 -17.51 -2.71
N LYS A 35 21.80 -18.44 -3.64
CA LYS A 35 23.12 -18.57 -4.26
C LYS A 35 23.34 -17.66 -5.46
N ILE A 36 22.31 -16.97 -5.91
CA ILE A 36 22.39 -16.11 -7.10
C ILE A 36 22.23 -14.66 -6.64
N PRO A 37 23.27 -13.84 -6.74
CA PRO A 37 23.13 -12.43 -6.38
C PRO A 37 22.26 -11.71 -7.41
N ARG A 38 21.27 -10.94 -6.91
CA ARG A 38 20.31 -10.22 -7.76
C ARG A 38 20.19 -8.75 -7.38
N LYS A 39 21.29 -8.17 -6.86
CA LYS A 39 21.29 -6.75 -6.46
C LYS A 39 20.94 -5.80 -7.61
N ASN A 40 21.27 -6.21 -8.85
CA ASN A 40 20.95 -5.42 -10.04
C ASN A 40 19.49 -5.59 -10.49
N GLU A 41 18.72 -6.45 -9.82
CA GLU A 41 17.32 -6.74 -10.16
C GLU A 41 16.36 -6.21 -9.10
N LEU A 42 16.78 -5.25 -8.32
CA LEU A 42 15.91 -4.57 -7.36
C LEU A 42 14.81 -3.84 -8.11
N LYS A 43 13.57 -4.00 -7.65
CA LYS A 43 12.41 -3.29 -8.18
C LYS A 43 11.96 -2.27 -7.17
N ALA A 44 11.87 -1.01 -7.59
CA ALA A 44 11.45 0.07 -6.73
C ALA A 44 9.98 -0.05 -6.35
N THR A 45 9.68 0.18 -5.09
CA THR A 45 8.31 0.22 -4.56
C THR A 45 8.09 1.61 -3.96
N ILE A 46 6.98 2.23 -4.31
CA ILE A 46 6.65 3.57 -3.83
C ILE A 46 5.33 3.52 -3.10
N VAL A 47 5.32 3.99 -1.86
CA VAL A 47 4.09 4.20 -1.09
C VAL A 47 3.92 5.71 -0.95
N ARG A 48 2.87 6.23 -1.56
CA ARG A 48 2.66 7.67 -1.64
C ARG A 48 2.04 8.23 -0.37
N GLN A 49 2.05 9.54 -0.28
CA GLN A 49 1.63 10.29 0.90
C GLN A 49 0.30 9.81 1.47
N GLY A 50 0.27 9.65 2.78
CA GLY A 50 -0.95 9.37 3.53
C GLY A 50 -1.50 7.96 3.39
N ALA A 51 -0.86 7.08 2.61
CA ALA A 51 -1.35 5.71 2.44
C ALA A 51 -1.22 4.89 3.72
N THR A 52 -2.13 3.94 3.89
CA THR A 52 -2.11 2.99 5.00
C THR A 52 -1.86 1.59 4.48
N ILE A 53 -0.87 0.92 5.03
CA ILE A 53 -0.57 -0.48 4.76
C ILE A 53 -1.02 -1.30 5.97
N GLY A 54 -2.00 -2.17 5.76
CA GLY A 54 -2.58 -2.96 6.84
C GLY A 54 -1.62 -3.98 7.44
N ALA A 55 -1.89 -4.40 8.66
CA ALA A 55 -1.09 -5.40 9.38
C ALA A 55 -1.01 -6.71 8.57
N ASN A 56 0.15 -7.36 8.62
CA ASN A 56 0.38 -8.66 7.96
C ASN A 56 0.14 -8.66 6.44
N SER A 57 0.07 -7.51 5.81
CA SER A 57 -0.02 -7.45 4.36
C SER A 57 1.35 -7.67 3.71
N THR A 58 1.36 -8.12 2.47
CA THR A 58 2.58 -8.31 1.69
C THR A 58 2.51 -7.44 0.45
N ILE A 59 3.52 -6.60 0.27
CA ILE A 59 3.62 -5.69 -0.86
C ILE A 59 4.74 -6.19 -1.77
N LEU A 60 4.39 -6.71 -2.94
CA LEU A 60 5.38 -7.14 -3.90
C LEU A 60 6.10 -5.94 -4.49
N CYS A 61 7.40 -6.10 -4.75
CA CYS A 61 8.21 -5.03 -5.29
C CYS A 61 7.75 -4.62 -6.70
N GLY A 62 8.00 -3.36 -7.04
CA GLY A 62 7.64 -2.81 -8.33
C GLY A 62 6.27 -2.16 -8.38
N VAL A 63 5.49 -2.20 -7.28
CA VAL A 63 4.17 -1.56 -7.26
C VAL A 63 4.25 -0.14 -6.70
N THR A 64 3.28 0.68 -7.09
CA THR A 64 3.04 1.99 -6.49
C THR A 64 1.71 1.94 -5.75
N ILE A 65 1.74 2.29 -4.47
CA ILE A 65 0.55 2.47 -3.64
C ILE A 65 0.20 3.96 -3.67
N GLY A 66 -0.97 4.30 -4.16
CA GLY A 66 -1.37 5.69 -4.38
C GLY A 66 -1.59 6.49 -3.10
N LYS A 67 -1.76 7.80 -3.27
CA LYS A 67 -1.99 8.73 -2.15
C LYS A 67 -3.27 8.35 -1.41
N PHE A 68 -3.17 8.30 -0.09
CA PHE A 68 -4.32 7.99 0.78
C PHE A 68 -5.00 6.66 0.45
N ALA A 69 -4.32 5.78 -0.27
CA ALA A 69 -4.81 4.43 -0.51
C ALA A 69 -4.80 3.64 0.80
N PHE A 70 -5.63 2.63 0.88
CA PHE A 70 -5.75 1.79 2.06
C PHE A 70 -5.64 0.33 1.66
N VAL A 71 -4.60 -0.32 2.14
CA VAL A 71 -4.39 -1.75 1.95
C VAL A 71 -4.89 -2.46 3.20
N GLY A 72 -5.89 -3.30 3.04
CA GLY A 72 -6.47 -4.03 4.16
C GLY A 72 -5.50 -5.04 4.78
N ALA A 73 -5.71 -5.38 6.05
CA ALA A 73 -4.87 -6.33 6.75
C ALA A 73 -4.84 -7.68 6.02
N GLY A 74 -3.67 -8.30 5.97
CA GLY A 74 -3.48 -9.61 5.34
C GLY A 74 -3.53 -9.62 3.81
N ALA A 75 -3.62 -8.48 3.17
CA ALA A 75 -3.68 -8.40 1.71
C ALA A 75 -2.33 -8.78 1.08
N VAL A 76 -2.38 -9.31 -0.14
CA VAL A 76 -1.19 -9.54 -0.97
C VAL A 76 -1.29 -8.64 -2.20
N VAL A 77 -0.54 -7.55 -2.20
CA VAL A 77 -0.60 -6.54 -3.25
C VAL A 77 0.37 -6.91 -4.36
N THR A 78 -0.16 -7.21 -5.53
CA THR A 78 0.61 -7.63 -6.71
C THR A 78 0.59 -6.62 -7.84
N LYS A 79 -0.26 -5.59 -7.74
CA LYS A 79 -0.43 -4.54 -8.76
C LYS A 79 -0.56 -3.18 -8.10
N ASP A 80 -0.38 -2.11 -8.86
CA ASP A 80 -0.54 -0.75 -8.37
C ASP A 80 -1.93 -0.54 -7.79
N ILE A 81 -1.98 0.27 -6.74
CA ILE A 81 -3.23 0.70 -6.12
C ILE A 81 -3.40 2.20 -6.43
N PRO A 82 -4.53 2.60 -7.00
CA PRO A 82 -4.74 4.01 -7.34
C PRO A 82 -4.89 4.88 -6.10
N ASP A 83 -4.73 6.19 -6.28
CA ASP A 83 -4.96 7.16 -5.23
C ASP A 83 -6.35 6.94 -4.60
N TYR A 84 -6.43 6.98 -3.28
CA TYR A 84 -7.65 6.76 -2.51
C TYR A 84 -8.25 5.36 -2.65
N GLY A 85 -7.58 4.43 -3.30
CA GLY A 85 -8.11 3.08 -3.51
C GLY A 85 -8.13 2.27 -2.22
N LEU A 86 -9.21 1.53 -1.99
CA LEU A 86 -9.31 0.51 -0.94
C LEU A 86 -9.08 -0.84 -1.59
N ALA A 87 -8.00 -1.49 -1.21
CA ALA A 87 -7.64 -2.80 -1.77
C ALA A 87 -7.42 -3.81 -0.66
N TYR A 88 -7.90 -5.02 -0.84
CA TYR A 88 -7.67 -6.13 0.08
C TYR A 88 -7.85 -7.46 -0.62
N GLY A 89 -7.45 -8.53 0.05
CA GLY A 89 -7.55 -9.89 -0.44
C GLY A 89 -6.22 -10.44 -0.96
N ASN A 90 -6.25 -11.66 -1.47
CA ASN A 90 -5.09 -12.33 -2.05
C ASN A 90 -5.48 -13.01 -3.37
N PRO A 91 -5.07 -12.46 -4.55
CA PRO A 91 -4.40 -11.18 -4.69
C PRO A 91 -5.32 -10.01 -4.32
N ALA A 92 -4.74 -8.92 -3.84
CA ALA A 92 -5.51 -7.74 -3.49
C ALA A 92 -6.18 -7.15 -4.73
N LYS A 93 -7.44 -6.76 -4.55
CA LYS A 93 -8.24 -6.12 -5.60
C LYS A 93 -8.88 -4.86 -5.05
N LEU A 94 -9.20 -3.93 -5.95
CA LEU A 94 -9.88 -2.69 -5.59
C LEU A 94 -11.34 -2.99 -5.23
N HIS A 95 -11.75 -2.57 -4.04
CA HIS A 95 -13.10 -2.81 -3.51
C HIS A 95 -13.87 -1.53 -3.21
N GLY A 96 -13.23 -0.39 -3.34
CA GLY A 96 -13.86 0.89 -3.04
C GLY A 96 -12.84 1.99 -2.93
N TRP A 97 -13.23 3.06 -2.27
CA TRP A 97 -12.44 4.27 -2.17
C TRP A 97 -12.45 4.80 -0.73
N MET A 98 -11.36 5.46 -0.37
CA MET A 98 -11.15 5.96 0.99
C MET A 98 -11.03 7.47 0.99
N CYS A 99 -11.46 8.07 2.09
CA CYS A 99 -11.23 9.48 2.37
C CYS A 99 -9.83 9.67 2.98
N GLU A 100 -9.30 10.88 2.88
CA GLU A 100 -8.08 11.25 3.60
C GLU A 100 -8.18 11.04 5.10
N CYS A 101 -9.39 11.13 5.66
CA CYS A 101 -9.61 10.90 7.10
C CYS A 101 -9.54 9.42 7.50
N GLY A 102 -9.47 8.51 6.54
CA GLY A 102 -9.37 7.08 6.82
C GLY A 102 -10.70 6.33 6.83
N ASN A 103 -11.79 6.98 6.50
CA ASN A 103 -13.10 6.33 6.38
C ASN A 103 -13.41 6.00 4.92
N ARG A 104 -14.21 4.97 4.71
CA ARG A 104 -14.63 4.57 3.37
C ARG A 104 -15.60 5.59 2.78
N LEU A 105 -15.43 5.90 1.50
CA LEU A 105 -16.35 6.78 0.78
C LEU A 105 -17.63 6.02 0.41
N ASP A 106 -18.73 6.77 0.28
CA ASP A 106 -20.00 6.21 -0.22
C ASP A 106 -19.98 6.07 -1.75
N ASN A 107 -21.11 5.65 -2.33
CA ASN A 107 -21.23 5.46 -3.77
C ASN A 107 -21.07 6.77 -4.57
N ASP A 108 -21.31 7.91 -3.94
CA ASP A 108 -21.13 9.23 -4.54
C ASP A 108 -19.73 9.80 -4.31
N LYS A 109 -18.80 8.98 -3.77
CA LYS A 109 -17.43 9.34 -3.44
C LYS A 109 -17.34 10.45 -2.39
N LYS A 110 -18.34 10.51 -1.51
CA LYS A 110 -18.40 11.45 -0.41
C LYS A 110 -18.15 10.73 0.91
N CYS A 111 -17.43 11.38 1.80
CA CYS A 111 -17.20 10.88 3.15
C CYS A 111 -18.34 11.30 4.07
N GLN A 112 -19.04 10.33 4.62
CA GLN A 112 -20.13 10.60 5.56
C GLN A 112 -19.64 11.12 6.92
N SER A 113 -18.36 10.88 7.24
CA SER A 113 -17.78 11.31 8.51
C SER A 113 -17.30 12.76 8.48
N CYS A 114 -16.57 13.18 7.45
CA CYS A 114 -16.00 14.52 7.37
C CYS A 114 -16.65 15.41 6.29
N GLY A 115 -17.52 14.86 5.46
CA GLY A 115 -18.25 15.59 4.44
C GLY A 115 -17.46 15.92 3.17
N LYS A 116 -16.18 15.54 3.10
CA LYS A 116 -15.34 15.82 1.93
C LYS A 116 -15.63 14.86 0.77
N THR A 117 -15.41 15.35 -0.44
CA THR A 117 -15.42 14.56 -1.67
C THR A 117 -13.98 14.45 -2.17
N MET A 118 -13.55 13.24 -2.53
CA MET A 118 -12.19 13.01 -3.01
C MET A 118 -12.14 13.06 -4.55
N PRO A 119 -10.97 13.48 -5.12
CA PRO A 119 -10.80 13.57 -6.59
C PRO A 119 -10.55 12.18 -7.19
N ILE A 120 -11.59 11.38 -7.27
CA ILE A 120 -11.52 10.01 -7.79
C ILE A 120 -12.01 10.00 -9.23
N PRO A 121 -11.23 9.40 -10.16
CA PRO A 121 -11.63 9.30 -11.56
C PRO A 121 -12.88 8.44 -11.79
#